data_25087d201c9c2b5034bfe9ed122e6f54
#
_entry.id   25087d201c9c2b5034bfe9ed122e6f54
#
_cell.length_a   1.000
_cell.length_b   1.000
_cell.length_c   1.000
_cell.angle_alpha   90.00
_cell.angle_beta   90.00
_cell.angle_gamma   90.00
#
_symmetry.space_group_name_H-M   'P 1'
#
loop_
_entity.id
_entity.type
_entity.pdbx_description
1 polymer ?
#
loop_
_entity_poly.entity_id
_entity_poly.type
_entity_poly.pdbx_seq_one_letter_code
_entity_poly.pdbx_strand_id
1 'polypeptide(L)'
;MKKEVTIIGAGLVGSLLSIYLSKRGYKVTIFERRPDMRKEKMSAGRSINLALSDRGIKALEEVGIMEEIKKIAIPMHGRYLHQPNGSTAFQPYGKEGQFINSVSRGELNKKLMDLAEAKGVRIFFSHKAEKIDWEKKIIQ
;
A
#
# COMPACT_ATOMS: atom_id res chain seq x y z
N MET A 1 -2.68 -16.45 -25.23
CA MET A 1 -3.65 -15.56 -24.57
C MET A 1 -3.07 -15.06 -23.27
N LYS A 2 -3.15 -13.74 -22.97
CA LYS A 2 -2.77 -13.22 -21.65
C LYS A 2 -3.77 -13.73 -20.62
N LYS A 3 -3.26 -14.29 -19.54
CA LYS A 3 -4.11 -14.71 -18.40
C LYS A 3 -4.74 -13.47 -17.75
N GLU A 4 -6.02 -13.49 -17.48
CA GLU A 4 -6.74 -12.41 -16.82
C GLU A 4 -6.93 -12.72 -15.34
N VAL A 5 -6.80 -11.69 -14.49
CA VAL A 5 -7.00 -11.79 -13.05
C VAL A 5 -7.87 -10.65 -12.58
N THR A 6 -8.86 -10.98 -11.78
CA THR A 6 -9.69 -10.00 -11.07
C THR A 6 -9.32 -9.98 -9.59
N ILE A 7 -9.12 -8.79 -9.04
CA ILE A 7 -8.82 -8.54 -7.62
C ILE A 7 -9.98 -7.75 -7.02
N ILE A 8 -10.42 -8.15 -5.83
CA ILE A 8 -11.41 -7.42 -5.07
C ILE A 8 -10.71 -6.61 -3.98
N GLY A 9 -10.81 -5.28 -4.09
CA GLY A 9 -10.25 -4.31 -3.15
C GLY A 9 -8.93 -3.71 -3.63
N ALA A 10 -8.90 -2.37 -3.72
CA ALA A 10 -7.71 -1.57 -4.03
C ALA A 10 -7.02 -1.05 -2.75
N GLY A 11 -6.96 -1.88 -1.71
CA GLY A 11 -6.14 -1.62 -0.53
C GLY A 11 -4.65 -1.87 -0.81
N LEU A 12 -3.80 -1.71 0.22
CA LEU A 12 -2.35 -1.91 0.09
C LEU A 12 -1.98 -3.26 -0.56
N VAL A 13 -2.64 -4.33 -0.11
CA VAL A 13 -2.37 -5.69 -0.61
C VAL A 13 -2.84 -5.85 -2.05
N GLY A 14 -4.09 -5.47 -2.37
CA GLY A 14 -4.65 -5.62 -3.72
C GLY A 14 -3.88 -4.80 -4.74
N SER A 15 -3.54 -3.55 -4.41
CA SER A 15 -2.76 -2.68 -5.29
C SER A 15 -1.34 -3.22 -5.52
N LEU A 16 -0.64 -3.68 -4.47
CA LEU A 16 0.69 -4.26 -4.62
C LEU A 16 0.65 -5.59 -5.40
N LEU A 17 -0.30 -6.48 -5.08
CA LEU A 17 -0.48 -7.75 -5.80
C LEU A 17 -0.74 -7.52 -7.29
N SER A 18 -1.52 -6.49 -7.63
CA SER A 18 -1.81 -6.16 -9.03
C SER A 18 -0.54 -5.77 -9.81
N ILE A 19 0.40 -5.06 -9.15
CA ILE A 19 1.70 -4.71 -9.73
C ILE A 19 2.54 -5.97 -9.97
N TYR A 20 2.56 -6.91 -8.99
CA TYR A 20 3.24 -8.20 -9.14
C TYR A 20 2.72 -9.00 -10.32
N LEU A 21 1.40 -9.10 -10.44
CA LEU A 21 0.76 -9.85 -11.52
C LEU A 21 0.95 -9.19 -12.88
N SER A 22 0.82 -7.86 -12.95
CA SER A 22 1.10 -7.11 -14.18
C SER A 22 2.53 -7.30 -14.65
N LYS A 23 3.52 -7.26 -13.74
CA LYS A 23 4.93 -7.53 -14.04
C LYS A 23 5.15 -8.94 -14.61
N ARG A 24 4.29 -9.90 -14.25
CA ARG A 24 4.29 -11.28 -14.78
C ARG A 24 3.45 -11.47 -16.05
N GLY A 25 2.98 -10.38 -16.65
CA GLY A 25 2.24 -10.40 -17.90
C GLY A 25 0.75 -10.72 -17.80
N TYR A 26 0.19 -10.73 -16.58
CA TYR A 26 -1.25 -10.88 -16.41
C TYR A 26 -1.97 -9.57 -16.76
N LYS A 27 -3.16 -9.67 -17.33
CA LYS A 27 -4.10 -8.55 -17.46
C LYS A 27 -4.90 -8.45 -16.16
N VAL A 28 -4.69 -7.39 -15.39
CA VAL A 28 -5.27 -7.26 -14.05
C VAL A 28 -6.36 -6.20 -14.03
N THR A 29 -7.48 -6.55 -13.39
CA THR A 29 -8.58 -5.63 -13.11
C THR A 29 -8.87 -5.67 -11.61
N ILE A 30 -9.02 -4.50 -10.99
CA ILE A 30 -9.39 -4.35 -9.58
C ILE A 30 -10.79 -3.72 -9.49
N PHE A 31 -11.64 -4.27 -8.62
CA PHE A 31 -12.90 -3.63 -8.22
C PHE A 31 -12.79 -3.17 -6.77
N GLU A 32 -13.04 -1.90 -6.52
CA GLU A 32 -12.99 -1.28 -5.19
C GLU A 32 -14.35 -0.67 -4.86
N ARG A 33 -14.89 -1.02 -3.68
CA ARG A 33 -16.20 -0.54 -3.25
C ARG A 33 -16.27 0.95 -2.93
N ARG A 34 -15.14 1.52 -2.50
CA ARG A 34 -15.05 2.94 -2.13
C ARG A 34 -14.82 3.80 -3.36
N PRO A 35 -15.17 5.10 -3.29
CA PRO A 35 -14.74 6.08 -4.27
C PRO A 35 -13.21 6.17 -4.36
N ASP A 36 -12.71 6.78 -5.43
CA ASP A 36 -11.29 7.00 -5.61
C ASP A 36 -10.74 7.99 -4.55
N MET A 37 -10.05 7.46 -3.57
CA MET A 37 -9.48 8.24 -2.46
C MET A 37 -8.44 9.29 -2.90
N ARG A 38 -8.02 9.28 -4.15
CA ARG A 38 -7.11 10.29 -4.71
C ARG A 38 -7.86 11.55 -5.14
N LYS A 39 -9.14 11.41 -5.47
CA LYS A 39 -10.01 12.49 -5.99
C LYS A 39 -10.86 13.14 -4.92
N GLU A 40 -11.23 12.39 -3.90
CA GLU A 40 -12.05 12.91 -2.81
C GLU A 40 -11.18 13.30 -1.61
N LYS A 41 -11.51 14.44 -0.98
CA LYS A 41 -11.06 14.73 0.38
C LYS A 41 -11.83 13.79 1.31
N MET A 42 -11.50 12.51 1.28
CA MET A 42 -11.99 11.62 2.30
C MET A 42 -11.48 12.17 3.63
N SER A 43 -12.40 12.44 4.55
CA SER A 43 -12.02 12.59 5.95
C SER A 43 -11.26 11.31 6.26
N ALA A 44 -9.95 11.44 6.33
CA ALA A 44 -9.09 10.33 6.68
C ALA A 44 -9.57 9.88 8.04
N GLY A 45 -10.35 8.82 8.09
CA GLY A 45 -10.51 8.07 9.31
C GLY A 45 -9.09 7.94 9.85
N ARG A 46 -8.90 7.87 11.15
CA ARG A 46 -7.62 7.95 11.85
C ARG A 46 -6.44 7.65 10.94
N SER A 47 -5.72 8.69 10.51
CA SER A 47 -4.52 8.57 9.71
C SER A 47 -3.49 7.81 10.55
N ILE A 48 -3.23 6.58 10.19
CA ILE A 48 -2.25 5.74 10.87
C ILE A 48 -1.00 5.75 10.02
N ASN A 49 0.11 6.17 10.60
CA ASN A 49 1.42 5.96 10.02
C ASN A 49 1.82 4.50 10.25
N LEU A 50 2.35 3.90 9.21
CA LEU A 50 2.89 2.54 9.23
C LEU A 50 4.40 2.60 9.39
N ALA A 51 4.95 1.68 10.18
CA ALA A 51 6.37 1.36 10.14
C ALA A 51 6.58 0.37 8.99
N LEU A 52 7.28 0.80 7.95
CA LEU A 52 7.60 -0.05 6.82
C LEU A 52 8.73 -1.00 7.22
N SER A 53 8.40 -2.28 7.38
CA SER A 53 9.33 -3.33 7.76
C SER A 53 10.17 -3.82 6.58
N ASP A 54 11.26 -4.54 6.87
CA ASP A 54 12.12 -5.16 5.84
C ASP A 54 11.33 -6.06 4.88
N ARG A 55 10.30 -6.75 5.38
CA ARG A 55 9.40 -7.56 4.53
C ARG A 55 8.63 -6.70 3.53
N GLY A 56 8.14 -5.55 3.99
CA GLY A 56 7.46 -4.59 3.13
C GLY A 56 8.42 -3.97 2.12
N ILE A 57 9.61 -3.58 2.55
CA ILE A 57 10.68 -3.05 1.68
C ILE A 57 11.02 -4.06 0.59
N LYS A 58 11.30 -5.32 0.97
CA LYS A 58 11.61 -6.39 0.00
C LYS A 58 10.51 -6.56 -1.04
N ALA A 59 9.25 -6.55 -0.62
CA ALA A 59 8.13 -6.69 -1.55
C ALA A 59 8.04 -5.53 -2.55
N LEU A 60 8.35 -4.30 -2.12
CA LEU A 60 8.38 -3.11 -2.97
C LEU A 60 9.59 -3.12 -3.92
N GLU A 61 10.74 -3.60 -3.45
CA GLU A 61 11.96 -3.78 -4.26
C GLU A 61 11.77 -4.82 -5.37
N GLU A 62 11.16 -5.96 -5.06
CA GLU A 62 10.90 -7.03 -6.02
C GLU A 62 10.07 -6.56 -7.22
N VAL A 63 9.15 -5.62 -7.03
CA VAL A 63 8.38 -5.04 -8.12
C VAL A 63 9.00 -3.76 -8.70
N GLY A 64 10.11 -3.28 -8.12
CA GLY A 64 10.89 -2.16 -8.61
C GLY A 64 10.24 -0.80 -8.36
N ILE A 65 9.52 -0.63 -7.23
CA ILE A 65 8.84 0.63 -6.89
C ILE A 65 9.34 1.27 -5.58
N MET A 66 10.34 0.67 -4.93
CA MET A 66 10.83 1.16 -3.63
C MET A 66 11.31 2.61 -3.69
N GLU A 67 11.97 3.03 -4.77
CA GLU A 67 12.45 4.41 -4.93
C GLU A 67 11.30 5.42 -4.94
N GLU A 68 10.14 5.05 -5.49
CA GLU A 68 8.95 5.91 -5.46
C GLU A 68 8.34 5.99 -4.06
N ILE A 69 8.46 4.92 -3.28
CA ILE A 69 7.95 4.88 -1.90
C ILE A 69 8.88 5.64 -0.95
N LYS A 70 10.19 5.63 -1.17
CA LYS A 70 11.15 6.44 -0.40
C LYS A 70 10.83 7.94 -0.43
N LYS A 71 10.23 8.44 -1.50
CA LYS A 71 9.85 9.85 -1.63
C LYS A 71 8.75 10.28 -0.65
N ILE A 72 7.96 9.34 -0.13
CA ILE A 72 6.87 9.59 0.82
C ILE A 72 7.13 8.98 2.20
N ALA A 73 8.23 8.28 2.37
CA ALA A 73 8.64 7.67 3.62
C ALA A 73 9.54 8.62 4.43
N ILE A 74 9.39 8.60 5.74
CA ILE A 74 10.18 9.41 6.66
C ILE A 74 11.05 8.45 7.49
N PRO A 75 12.38 8.54 7.40
CA PRO A 75 13.27 7.73 8.23
C PRO A 75 13.17 8.16 9.69
N MET A 76 12.99 7.20 10.58
CA MET A 76 12.95 7.38 12.02
C MET A 76 14.10 6.60 12.65
N HIS A 77 15.03 7.29 13.30
CA HIS A 77 16.22 6.69 13.91
C HIS A 77 15.95 6.18 15.33
N GLY A 78 14.91 6.68 15.98
CA GLY A 78 14.54 6.28 17.34
C GLY A 78 13.33 7.05 17.85
N ARG A 79 13.07 6.93 19.13
CA ARG A 79 12.00 7.63 19.84
C ARG A 79 12.53 8.33 21.09
N TYR A 80 11.89 9.41 21.49
CA TYR A 80 12.10 10.04 22.78
C TYR A 80 11.12 9.48 23.81
N LEU A 81 11.67 9.01 24.91
CA LEU A 81 10.90 8.59 26.09
C LEU A 81 10.79 9.78 27.04
N HIS A 82 9.57 10.16 27.38
CA HIS A 82 9.30 11.17 28.37
C HIS A 82 9.02 10.49 29.73
N GLN A 83 9.81 10.78 30.74
CA GLN A 83 9.65 10.21 32.04
C GLN A 83 8.69 11.08 32.91
N PRO A 84 8.01 10.51 33.90
CA PRO A 84 7.13 11.29 34.80
C PRO A 84 7.82 12.44 35.53
N ASN A 85 9.13 12.36 35.75
CA ASN A 85 9.95 13.41 36.35
C ASN A 85 10.35 14.53 35.38
N GLY A 86 9.84 14.50 34.12
CA GLY A 86 10.14 15.51 33.10
C GLY A 86 11.44 15.26 32.32
N SER A 87 12.26 14.27 32.69
CA SER A 87 13.45 13.94 31.92
C SER A 87 13.09 13.23 30.61
N THR A 88 13.96 13.33 29.60
CA THR A 88 13.80 12.65 28.32
C THR A 88 15.01 11.76 28.03
N ALA A 89 14.76 10.63 27.40
CA ALA A 89 15.81 9.73 26.95
C ALA A 89 15.55 9.34 25.48
N PHE A 90 16.57 9.38 24.63
CA PHE A 90 16.48 8.90 23.26
C PHE A 90 16.70 7.39 23.24
N GLN A 91 15.79 6.66 22.63
CA GLN A 91 15.90 5.22 22.39
C GLN A 91 16.00 4.96 20.90
N PRO A 92 17.14 4.51 20.38
CA PRO A 92 17.29 4.18 18.97
C PRO A 92 16.48 2.93 18.60
N TYR A 93 16.02 2.86 17.36
CA TYR A 93 15.32 1.67 16.81
C TYR A 93 16.26 0.56 16.35
N GLY A 94 17.56 0.82 16.29
CA GLY A 94 18.54 -0.15 15.86
C GLY A 94 19.97 0.29 16.21
N LYS A 95 20.95 -0.36 15.61
CA LYS A 95 22.36 0.02 15.71
C LYS A 95 22.63 1.31 14.93
N GLU A 96 23.83 1.86 15.06
CA GLU A 96 24.24 3.03 14.30
C GLU A 96 23.98 2.85 12.78
N GLY A 97 23.36 3.85 12.17
CA GLY A 97 22.95 3.82 10.77
C GLY A 97 21.65 3.06 10.45
N GLN A 98 21.05 2.36 11.42
CA GLN A 98 19.77 1.68 11.24
C GLN A 98 18.60 2.60 11.61
N PHE A 99 17.50 2.47 10.86
CA PHE A 99 16.28 3.21 11.09
C PHE A 99 15.07 2.44 10.54
N ILE A 100 13.89 2.84 10.95
CA ILE A 100 12.63 2.37 10.37
C ILE A 100 12.02 3.48 9.53
N ASN A 101 11.33 3.13 8.45
CA ASN A 101 10.62 4.10 7.63
C ASN A 101 9.17 4.25 8.11
N SER A 102 8.77 5.46 8.48
CA SER A 102 7.38 5.82 8.70
C SER A 102 6.74 6.24 7.39
N VAL A 103 5.58 5.72 7.07
CA VAL A 103 4.84 6.10 5.89
C VAL A 103 3.34 6.22 6.20
N SER A 104 2.70 7.27 5.69
CA SER A 104 1.26 7.39 5.79
C SER A 104 0.59 6.25 5.03
N ARG A 105 -0.30 5.51 5.71
CA ARG A 105 -1.07 4.42 5.08
C ARG A 105 -1.87 4.91 3.87
N GLY A 106 -2.47 6.09 3.99
CA GLY A 106 -3.25 6.68 2.90
C GLY A 106 -2.38 7.03 1.70
N GLU A 107 -1.26 7.73 1.93
CA GLU A 107 -0.35 8.12 0.86
C GLU A 107 0.31 6.91 0.19
N LEU A 108 0.69 5.90 0.97
CA LEU A 108 1.20 4.64 0.42
C LEU A 108 0.15 3.98 -0.49
N ASN A 109 -1.11 3.93 -0.05
CA ASN A 109 -2.16 3.31 -0.85
C ASN A 109 -2.44 4.07 -2.15
N LYS A 110 -2.51 5.41 -2.10
CA LYS A 110 -2.66 6.26 -3.29
C LYS A 110 -1.51 6.01 -4.28
N LYS A 111 -0.27 6.01 -3.77
CA LYS A 111 0.91 5.79 -4.59
C LYS A 111 0.93 4.40 -5.23
N LEU A 112 0.51 3.36 -4.50
CA LEU A 112 0.40 2.02 -5.06
C LEU A 112 -0.68 1.92 -6.16
N MET A 113 -1.81 2.60 -6.01
CA MET A 113 -2.83 2.68 -7.07
C MET A 113 -2.28 3.36 -8.32
N ASP A 114 -1.61 4.51 -8.17
CA ASP A 114 -1.00 5.24 -9.30
C ASP A 114 0.01 4.37 -10.03
N LEU A 115 0.87 3.68 -9.29
CA LEU A 115 1.88 2.78 -9.87
C LEU A 115 1.26 1.54 -10.52
N ALA A 116 0.16 1.04 -9.99
CA ALA A 116 -0.59 -0.07 -10.60
C ALA A 116 -1.18 0.35 -11.95
N GLU A 117 -1.87 1.50 -12.00
CA GLU A 117 -2.43 2.04 -13.25
C GLU A 117 -1.35 2.35 -14.29
N ALA A 118 -0.21 2.91 -13.86
CA ALA A 118 0.95 3.15 -14.73
C ALA A 118 1.52 1.84 -15.36
N LYS A 119 1.25 0.69 -14.73
CA LYS A 119 1.60 -0.63 -15.27
C LYS A 119 0.46 -1.32 -16.02
N GLY A 120 -0.60 -0.59 -16.35
CA GLY A 120 -1.73 -1.07 -17.15
C GLY A 120 -2.80 -1.85 -16.36
N VAL A 121 -2.78 -1.78 -15.03
CA VAL A 121 -3.87 -2.30 -14.20
C VAL A 121 -5.08 -1.37 -14.33
N ARG A 122 -6.27 -1.95 -14.48
CA ARG A 122 -7.53 -1.18 -14.49
C ARG A 122 -8.16 -1.24 -13.11
N ILE A 123 -8.51 -0.08 -12.55
CA ILE A 123 -9.17 0.02 -11.25
C ILE A 123 -10.56 0.64 -11.44
N PHE A 124 -11.59 -0.09 -11.05
CA PHE A 124 -12.97 0.38 -11.04
C PHE A 124 -13.38 0.70 -9.60
N PHE A 125 -13.60 1.97 -9.33
CA PHE A 125 -14.05 2.46 -8.02
C PHE A 125 -15.57 2.46 -7.94
N SER A 126 -16.11 2.53 -6.71
CA SER A 126 -17.55 2.48 -6.41
C SER A 126 -18.22 1.19 -6.94
N HIS A 127 -17.45 0.11 -7.00
CA HIS A 127 -17.91 -1.21 -7.41
C HIS A 127 -17.73 -2.21 -6.27
N LYS A 128 -18.80 -2.55 -5.61
CA LYS A 128 -18.84 -3.51 -4.51
C LYS A 128 -19.11 -4.90 -5.05
N ALA A 129 -18.26 -5.86 -4.72
CA ALA A 129 -18.56 -7.27 -4.95
C ALA A 129 -19.53 -7.75 -3.87
N GLU A 130 -20.71 -8.22 -4.24
CA GLU A 130 -21.74 -8.68 -3.32
C GLU A 130 -21.80 -10.20 -3.23
N LYS A 131 -21.59 -10.88 -4.36
CA LYS A 131 -21.65 -12.33 -4.46
C LYS A 131 -20.62 -12.87 -5.44
N ILE A 132 -20.09 -14.04 -5.14
CA ILE A 132 -19.20 -14.77 -6.05
C ILE A 132 -19.85 -16.12 -6.35
N ASP A 133 -20.09 -16.39 -7.63
CA ASP A 133 -20.50 -17.69 -8.12
C ASP A 133 -19.23 -18.42 -8.60
N TRP A 134 -18.77 -19.36 -7.79
CA TRP A 134 -17.54 -20.09 -8.03
C TRP A 134 -17.64 -21.07 -9.21
N GLU A 135 -18.83 -21.63 -9.46
CA GLU A 135 -19.07 -22.56 -10.56
C GLU A 135 -19.03 -21.84 -11.90
N LYS A 136 -19.71 -20.69 -11.98
CA LYS A 136 -19.78 -19.86 -13.17
C LYS A 136 -18.61 -18.88 -13.31
N LYS A 137 -17.78 -18.73 -12.26
CA LYS A 137 -16.69 -17.76 -12.17
C LYS A 137 -17.16 -16.31 -12.42
N ILE A 138 -18.31 -15.97 -11.85
CA ILE A 138 -18.93 -14.65 -11.97
C ILE A 138 -18.88 -13.93 -10.63
N ILE A 139 -18.55 -12.64 -10.67
CA ILE A 139 -18.61 -11.72 -9.53
C ILE A 139 -19.77 -10.75 -9.81
N GLN A 140 -20.68 -10.63 -8.85
CA GLN A 140 -21.80 -9.71 -8.87
C GLN A 140 -21.61 -8.62 -7.83
#